data_fd081bf2db5fca9f9f5b21c830ede695
#
_entry.id   fd081bf2db5fca9f9f5b21c830ede695
#
_cell.length_a   1.000
_cell.length_b   1.000
_cell.length_c   1.000
_cell.angle_alpha   90.00
_cell.angle_beta   90.00
_cell.angle_gamma   90.00
#
_symmetry.space_group_name_H-M   'P 1'
#
loop_
_entity.id
_entity.type
_entity.pdbx_description
1 polymer ?
#
loop_
_entity_poly.entity_id
_entity_poly.type
_entity_poly.pdbx_seq_one_letter_code
_entity_poly.pdbx_strand_id
1 'polypeptide(L)'
;MTRPAVIVDTNVIAAGLLTKQNASPVARILDGMLGAAFPFVLFEALLAEYRAVLVRPVLRKRHGLTVAQAEAILTDLAQHAIVLAPVGAQPAPDPGDQFLWELLATRADLVLITGDKLLLRDVGMQGRVISPSAFVSAAN
;
A
#
# COMPACT_ATOMS: atom_id res chain seq x y z
N MET A 1 -7.29 11.94 18.71
CA MET A 1 -7.77 10.81 17.88
C MET A 1 -6.62 10.21 17.11
N THR A 2 -6.45 8.91 17.24
CA THR A 2 -5.47 8.19 16.44
C THR A 2 -6.05 7.93 15.05
N ARG A 3 -5.23 8.12 14.01
CA ARG A 3 -5.61 7.73 12.67
C ARG A 3 -5.69 6.21 12.59
N PRO A 4 -6.65 5.65 11.85
CA PRO A 4 -6.66 4.21 11.61
C PRO A 4 -5.38 3.81 10.85
N ALA A 5 -4.88 2.62 11.14
CA ALA A 5 -3.77 2.08 10.37
C ALA A 5 -4.25 1.68 8.99
N VAL A 6 -3.40 1.84 7.99
CA VAL A 6 -3.76 1.58 6.60
C VAL A 6 -2.85 0.50 5.99
N ILE A 7 -3.40 -0.20 5.02
CA ILE A 7 -2.65 -1.11 4.14
C ILE A 7 -2.54 -0.37 2.81
N VAL A 8 -1.33 -0.24 2.28
CA VAL A 8 -1.12 0.43 0.99
C VAL A 8 -0.83 -0.62 -0.06
N ASP A 9 -1.72 -0.74 -1.05
CA ASP A 9 -1.57 -1.72 -2.13
C ASP A 9 -0.32 -1.40 -2.96
N THR A 10 0.29 -2.42 -3.51
CA THR A 10 1.54 -2.31 -4.28
C THR A 10 1.42 -1.31 -5.43
N ASN A 11 0.27 -1.25 -6.10
CA ASN A 11 0.09 -0.32 -7.21
C ASN A 11 0.24 1.15 -6.79
N VAL A 12 -0.10 1.49 -5.55
CA VAL A 12 0.05 2.85 -5.01
C VAL A 12 1.52 3.18 -4.80
N ILE A 13 2.29 2.24 -4.26
CA ILE A 13 3.75 2.41 -4.07
C ILE A 13 4.43 2.61 -5.42
N ALA A 14 4.12 1.74 -6.39
CA ALA A 14 4.70 1.83 -7.74
C ALA A 14 4.35 3.16 -8.39
N ALA A 15 3.09 3.58 -8.33
CA ALA A 15 2.65 4.85 -8.90
C ALA A 15 3.32 6.04 -8.22
N GLY A 16 3.52 5.98 -6.90
CA GLY A 16 4.20 7.03 -6.16
C GLY A 16 5.64 7.22 -6.60
N LEU A 17 6.33 6.13 -6.93
CA LEU A 17 7.70 6.19 -7.44
C LEU A 17 7.77 6.66 -8.89
N LEU A 18 6.76 6.36 -9.70
CA LEU A 18 6.75 6.68 -11.12
C LEU A 18 6.27 8.09 -11.43
N THR A 19 5.46 8.68 -10.57
CA THR A 19 4.89 10.00 -10.83
C THR A 19 5.96 11.09 -10.73
N LYS A 20 5.87 12.08 -11.62
CA LYS A 20 6.72 13.26 -11.56
C LYS A 20 6.04 14.42 -10.84
N GLN A 21 4.80 14.22 -10.38
CA GLN A 21 4.04 15.25 -9.70
C GLN A 21 4.06 15.00 -8.19
N ASN A 22 4.87 15.79 -7.48
CA ASN A 22 5.05 15.63 -6.03
C ASN A 22 3.77 15.86 -5.24
N ALA A 23 2.82 16.60 -5.79
CA ALA A 23 1.56 16.88 -5.13
C ALA A 23 0.48 15.83 -5.41
N SER A 24 0.77 14.82 -6.25
CA SER A 24 -0.22 13.78 -6.53
C SER A 24 -0.52 12.94 -5.29
N PRO A 25 -1.74 12.37 -5.18
CA PRO A 25 -2.09 11.56 -4.00
C PRO A 25 -1.13 10.39 -3.76
N VAL A 26 -0.72 9.68 -4.82
CA VAL A 26 0.19 8.54 -4.66
C VAL A 26 1.58 8.97 -4.18
N ALA A 27 2.09 10.11 -4.65
CA ALA A 27 3.38 10.64 -4.19
C ALA A 27 3.29 11.05 -2.71
N ARG A 28 2.21 11.69 -2.32
CA ARG A 28 2.01 12.12 -0.93
C ARG A 28 1.88 10.95 0.03
N ILE A 29 1.25 9.86 -0.42
CA ILE A 29 1.14 8.65 0.39
C ILE A 29 2.51 8.02 0.60
N LEU A 30 3.28 7.85 -0.46
CA LEU A 30 4.62 7.27 -0.36
C LEU A 30 5.53 8.12 0.54
N ASP A 31 5.52 9.44 0.35
CA ASP A 31 6.29 10.37 1.18
C ASP A 31 5.87 10.27 2.64
N GLY A 32 4.58 10.16 2.91
CA GLY A 32 4.05 10.01 4.26
C GLY A 32 4.49 8.71 4.92
N MET A 33 4.55 7.63 4.16
CA MET A 33 5.04 6.35 4.68
C MET A 33 6.52 6.44 5.04
N LEU A 34 7.33 7.03 4.17
CA LEU A 34 8.77 7.19 4.40
C LEU A 34 9.07 8.14 5.56
N GLY A 35 8.22 9.12 5.79
CA GLY A 35 8.34 10.07 6.89
C GLY A 35 7.57 9.68 8.16
N ALA A 36 6.98 8.49 8.18
CA ALA A 36 6.17 8.01 9.31
C ALA A 36 5.04 8.98 9.68
N ALA A 37 4.41 9.59 8.67
CA ALA A 37 3.36 10.59 8.88
C ALA A 37 2.02 9.98 9.31
N PHE A 38 1.82 8.69 9.07
CA PHE A 38 0.61 7.97 9.46
C PHE A 38 0.95 6.49 9.69
N PRO A 39 0.17 5.77 10.51
CA PRO A 39 0.43 4.35 10.74
C PRO A 39 0.05 3.52 9.52
N PHE A 40 0.92 2.61 9.10
CA PHE A 40 0.64 1.66 8.02
C PHE A 40 1.14 0.28 8.40
N VAL A 41 0.52 -0.73 7.80
CA VAL A 41 0.73 -2.12 8.16
C VAL A 41 1.46 -2.85 7.04
N LEU A 42 2.42 -3.68 7.41
CA LEU A 42 3.06 -4.61 6.49
C LEU A 42 3.03 -6.01 7.08
N PHE A 43 3.12 -6.98 6.19
CA PHE A 43 3.45 -8.35 6.56
C PHE A 43 4.30 -8.94 5.43
N GLU A 44 4.80 -10.14 5.65
CA GLU A 44 5.83 -10.72 4.78
C GLU A 44 5.42 -10.77 3.31
N ALA A 45 4.20 -11.25 3.02
CA ALA A 45 3.74 -11.37 1.63
C ALA A 45 3.60 -10.03 0.93
N LEU A 46 3.12 -8.99 1.64
CA LEU A 46 2.97 -7.66 1.05
C LEU A 46 4.33 -7.02 0.77
N LEU A 47 5.28 -7.15 1.69
CA LEU A 47 6.63 -6.65 1.48
C LEU A 47 7.31 -7.37 0.31
N ALA A 48 7.11 -8.68 0.20
CA ALA A 48 7.64 -9.45 -0.92
C ALA A 48 7.04 -8.98 -2.26
N GLU A 49 5.76 -8.64 -2.28
CA GLU A 49 5.12 -8.11 -3.48
C GLU A 49 5.67 -6.72 -3.84
N TYR A 50 5.86 -5.84 -2.86
CA TYR A 50 6.51 -4.55 -3.10
C TYR A 50 7.87 -4.76 -3.77
N ARG A 51 8.69 -5.64 -3.20
CA ARG A 51 10.02 -5.93 -3.74
C ARG A 51 9.94 -6.46 -5.16
N ALA A 52 9.09 -7.46 -5.40
CA ALA A 52 8.96 -8.09 -6.71
C ALA A 52 8.59 -7.07 -7.79
N VAL A 53 7.70 -6.14 -7.47
CA VAL A 53 7.26 -5.12 -8.43
C VAL A 53 8.32 -4.06 -8.65
N LEU A 54 8.94 -3.55 -7.58
CA LEU A 54 9.89 -2.43 -7.67
C LEU A 54 11.19 -2.81 -8.38
N VAL A 55 11.59 -4.07 -8.35
CA VAL A 55 12.83 -4.51 -9.03
C VAL A 55 12.59 -5.03 -10.45
N ARG A 56 11.35 -5.03 -10.94
CA ARG A 56 11.09 -5.45 -12.33
C ARG A 56 11.82 -4.51 -13.30
N PRO A 57 12.50 -5.07 -14.33
CA PRO A 57 13.28 -4.24 -15.26
C PRO A 57 12.48 -3.11 -15.92
N VAL A 58 11.22 -3.36 -16.27
CA VAL A 58 10.36 -2.35 -16.89
C VAL A 58 10.15 -1.16 -15.95
N LEU A 59 9.88 -1.43 -14.67
CA LEU A 59 9.68 -0.37 -13.68
C LEU A 59 10.99 0.33 -13.36
N ARG A 60 12.09 -0.41 -13.25
CA ARG A 60 13.40 0.17 -12.98
C ARG A 60 13.81 1.19 -14.05
N LYS A 61 13.51 0.92 -15.30
CA LYS A 61 13.77 1.88 -16.39
C LYS A 61 12.96 3.16 -16.21
N ARG A 62 11.75 3.07 -15.68
CA ARG A 62 10.85 4.20 -15.53
C ARG A 62 11.15 5.04 -14.30
N HIS A 63 11.42 4.42 -13.15
CA HIS A 63 11.70 5.18 -11.93
C HIS A 63 13.17 5.54 -11.77
N GLY A 64 14.07 4.92 -12.56
CA GLY A 64 15.48 5.27 -12.56
C GLY A 64 16.28 4.81 -11.33
N LEU A 65 15.69 4.03 -10.45
CA LEU A 65 16.36 3.56 -9.25
C LEU A 65 17.12 2.26 -9.52
N THR A 66 18.28 2.12 -8.86
CA THR A 66 19.00 0.84 -8.85
C THR A 66 18.29 -0.14 -7.92
N VAL A 67 18.65 -1.43 -8.01
CA VAL A 67 18.14 -2.43 -7.08
C VAL A 67 18.49 -2.04 -5.64
N ALA A 68 19.71 -1.56 -5.41
CA ALA A 68 20.14 -1.15 -4.07
C ALA A 68 19.30 0.02 -3.53
N GLN A 69 18.96 0.99 -4.39
CA GLN A 69 18.10 2.11 -3.99
C GLN A 69 16.68 1.65 -3.69
N ALA A 70 16.13 0.75 -4.49
CA ALA A 70 14.80 0.17 -4.23
C ALA A 70 14.79 -0.60 -2.92
N GLU A 71 15.81 -1.39 -2.64
CA GLU A 71 15.93 -2.12 -1.38
C GLU A 71 16.04 -1.18 -0.18
N ALA A 72 16.73 -0.05 -0.33
CA ALA A 72 16.81 0.96 0.73
C ALA A 72 15.44 1.54 1.07
N ILE A 73 14.62 1.82 0.06
CA ILE A 73 13.25 2.30 0.26
C ILE A 73 12.42 1.25 1.01
N LEU A 74 12.52 -0.02 0.61
CA LEU A 74 11.80 -1.11 1.27
C LEU A 74 12.21 -1.26 2.73
N THR A 75 13.49 -1.11 3.02
CA THR A 75 14.02 -1.15 4.38
C THR A 75 13.44 0.00 5.22
N ASP A 76 13.40 1.20 4.67
CA ASP A 76 12.81 2.35 5.37
C ASP A 76 11.33 2.14 5.66
N LEU A 77 10.58 1.62 4.69
CA LEU A 77 9.17 1.31 4.90
C LEU A 77 8.98 0.28 6.01
N ALA A 78 9.79 -0.78 5.99
CA ALA A 78 9.70 -1.84 7.00
C ALA A 78 10.01 -1.32 8.41
N GLN A 79 10.91 -0.35 8.54
CA GLN A 79 11.27 0.21 9.83
C GLN A 79 10.13 1.01 10.48
N HIS A 80 9.25 1.61 9.67
CA HIS A 80 8.15 2.43 10.16
C HIS A 80 6.83 1.67 10.25
N ALA A 81 6.76 0.47 9.68
CA ALA A 81 5.52 -0.29 9.56
C ALA A 81 5.10 -0.97 10.86
N ILE A 82 3.80 -1.13 11.02
CA ILE A 82 3.25 -2.07 12.00
C ILE A 82 3.21 -3.45 11.32
N VAL A 83 3.85 -4.45 11.91
CA VAL A 83 3.90 -5.79 11.33
C VAL A 83 2.80 -6.64 11.93
N LEU A 84 1.94 -7.19 11.07
CA LEU A 84 0.84 -8.06 11.47
C LEU A 84 0.92 -9.40 10.77
N ALA A 85 0.39 -10.44 11.43
CA ALA A 85 0.24 -11.76 10.82
C ALA A 85 -1.20 -11.88 10.28
N PRO A 86 -1.41 -12.25 9.00
CA PRO A 86 -2.75 -12.34 8.45
C PRO A 86 -3.54 -13.52 9.02
N VAL A 87 -4.87 -13.37 9.03
CA VAL A 87 -5.82 -14.43 9.44
C VAL A 87 -6.66 -14.81 8.24
N GLY A 88 -7.39 -15.95 8.32
CA GLY A 88 -8.28 -16.38 7.27
C GLY A 88 -9.39 -15.37 7.02
N ALA A 89 -9.81 -15.22 5.76
CA ALA A 89 -10.83 -14.27 5.36
C ALA A 89 -11.69 -14.81 4.22
N GLN A 90 -12.78 -14.11 3.94
CA GLN A 90 -13.63 -14.43 2.79
C GLN A 90 -12.83 -14.26 1.49
N PRO A 91 -13.23 -14.96 0.40
CA PRO A 91 -12.54 -14.81 -0.87
C PRO A 91 -12.57 -13.37 -1.38
N ALA A 92 -11.41 -12.89 -1.84
CA ALA A 92 -11.28 -11.60 -2.48
C ALA A 92 -11.80 -11.67 -3.93
N PRO A 93 -12.16 -10.51 -4.54
CA PRO A 93 -12.57 -10.48 -5.94
C PRO A 93 -11.56 -11.08 -6.90
N ASP A 94 -10.27 -10.91 -6.60
CA ASP A 94 -9.17 -11.51 -7.36
C ASP A 94 -8.36 -12.40 -6.42
N PRO A 95 -8.14 -13.70 -6.76
CA PRO A 95 -7.33 -14.58 -5.90
C PRO A 95 -5.92 -14.04 -5.61
N GLY A 96 -5.34 -13.27 -6.53
CA GLY A 96 -4.04 -12.63 -6.31
C GLY A 96 -4.03 -11.60 -5.18
N ASP A 97 -5.20 -11.09 -4.79
CA ASP A 97 -5.34 -10.11 -3.72
C ASP A 97 -5.84 -10.72 -2.41
N GLN A 98 -5.92 -12.05 -2.33
CA GLN A 98 -6.43 -12.72 -1.14
C GLN A 98 -5.66 -12.32 0.12
N PHE A 99 -4.36 -12.14 0.01
CA PHE A 99 -3.54 -11.73 1.17
C PHE A 99 -3.94 -10.36 1.72
N LEU A 100 -4.42 -9.45 0.89
CA LEU A 100 -4.92 -8.14 1.33
C LEU A 100 -6.20 -8.30 2.15
N TRP A 101 -7.11 -9.18 1.70
CA TRP A 101 -8.34 -9.48 2.44
C TRP A 101 -8.05 -10.12 3.78
N GLU A 102 -7.07 -11.04 3.81
CA GLU A 102 -6.64 -11.68 5.05
C GLU A 102 -6.04 -10.67 6.03
N LEU A 103 -5.29 -9.71 5.50
CA LEU A 103 -4.71 -8.65 6.35
C LEU A 103 -5.79 -7.73 6.89
N LEU A 104 -6.77 -7.34 6.08
CA LEU A 104 -7.92 -6.54 6.53
C LEU A 104 -8.71 -7.25 7.63
N ALA A 105 -8.78 -8.57 7.59
CA ALA A 105 -9.50 -9.35 8.58
C ALA A 105 -8.83 -9.39 9.96
N THR A 106 -7.54 -9.00 10.04
CA THR A 106 -6.82 -9.02 11.32
C THR A 106 -7.33 -7.96 12.30
N ARG A 107 -7.82 -6.81 11.80
CA ARG A 107 -8.33 -5.74 12.63
C ARG A 107 -9.45 -5.01 11.90
N ALA A 108 -10.52 -4.71 12.62
CA ALA A 108 -11.70 -4.05 12.05
C ALA A 108 -11.42 -2.60 11.65
N ASP A 109 -10.39 -1.97 12.23
CA ASP A 109 -10.05 -0.57 11.96
C ASP A 109 -9.15 -0.37 10.73
N LEU A 110 -8.63 -1.45 10.14
CA LEU A 110 -7.74 -1.33 8.99
C LEU A 110 -8.48 -0.90 7.74
N VAL A 111 -7.83 -0.05 6.95
CA VAL A 111 -8.34 0.45 5.68
C VAL A 111 -7.30 0.17 4.59
N LEU A 112 -7.75 -0.34 3.44
CA LEU A 112 -6.88 -0.59 2.29
C LEU A 112 -6.92 0.61 1.34
N ILE A 113 -5.76 1.12 0.99
CA ILE A 113 -5.61 2.16 -0.03
C ILE A 113 -5.17 1.49 -1.32
N THR A 114 -5.96 1.61 -2.37
CA THR A 114 -5.68 0.98 -3.66
C THR A 114 -6.17 1.82 -4.82
N GLY A 115 -5.49 1.70 -5.97
CA GLY A 115 -5.96 2.24 -7.23
C GLY A 115 -6.78 1.25 -8.06
N ASP A 116 -6.93 0.00 -7.59
CA ASP A 116 -7.62 -1.05 -8.31
C ASP A 116 -9.14 -0.88 -8.20
N LYS A 117 -9.79 -0.58 -9.32
CA LYS A 117 -11.23 -0.32 -9.36
C LYS A 117 -12.06 -1.54 -8.97
N LEU A 118 -11.57 -2.74 -9.22
CA LEU A 118 -12.28 -3.96 -8.85
C LEU A 118 -12.38 -4.06 -7.31
N LEU A 119 -11.29 -3.77 -6.62
CA LEU A 119 -11.27 -3.78 -5.16
C LEU A 119 -12.11 -2.65 -4.58
N LEU A 120 -12.05 -1.46 -5.18
CA LEU A 120 -12.82 -0.30 -4.73
C LEU A 120 -14.34 -0.50 -4.84
N ARG A 121 -14.78 -1.36 -5.75
CA ARG A 121 -16.21 -1.64 -5.97
C ARG A 121 -16.75 -2.77 -5.11
N ASP A 122 -15.90 -3.45 -4.36
CA ASP A 122 -16.36 -4.61 -3.59
C ASP A 122 -17.34 -4.18 -2.49
N VAL A 123 -18.58 -4.63 -2.61
CA VAL A 123 -19.67 -4.21 -1.73
C VAL A 123 -19.43 -4.67 -0.30
N GLY A 124 -18.87 -5.86 -0.12
CA GLY A 124 -18.60 -6.42 1.21
C GLY A 124 -17.53 -5.67 1.98
N MET A 125 -16.71 -4.87 1.28
CA MET A 125 -15.60 -4.11 1.88
C MET A 125 -15.78 -2.60 1.74
N GLN A 126 -17.00 -2.15 1.43
CA GLN A 126 -17.26 -0.70 1.32
C GLN A 126 -16.91 0.01 2.62
N GLY A 127 -16.24 1.16 2.49
CA GLY A 127 -15.77 1.93 3.64
C GLY A 127 -14.42 1.46 4.18
N ARG A 128 -13.98 0.26 3.80
CA ARG A 128 -12.66 -0.27 4.21
C ARG A 128 -11.65 -0.29 3.07
N VAL A 129 -12.09 -0.02 1.83
CA VAL A 129 -11.21 0.10 0.66
C VAL A 129 -11.43 1.48 0.06
N ILE A 130 -10.38 2.28 0.00
CA ILE A 130 -10.47 3.67 -0.47
C ILE A 130 -9.39 3.96 -1.51
N SER A 131 -9.64 4.99 -2.32
CA SER A 131 -8.66 5.44 -3.30
C SER A 131 -7.57 6.30 -2.66
N PRO A 132 -6.41 6.45 -3.32
CA PRO A 132 -5.38 7.39 -2.86
C PRO A 132 -5.91 8.81 -2.66
N SER A 133 -6.73 9.31 -3.60
CA SER A 133 -7.31 10.64 -3.50
C SER A 133 -8.20 10.79 -2.27
N ALA A 134 -9.04 9.79 -2.00
CA ALA A 134 -9.92 9.81 -0.84
C ALA A 134 -9.12 9.82 0.47
N PHE A 135 -8.04 9.04 0.54
CA PHE A 135 -7.21 9.02 1.73
C PHE A 135 -6.54 10.37 1.98
N VAL A 136 -5.96 10.98 0.95
CA VAL A 136 -5.26 12.25 1.08
C VAL A 136 -6.24 13.37 1.46
N SER A 137 -7.44 13.38 0.88
CA SER A 137 -8.47 14.36 1.21
C SER A 137 -8.93 14.25 2.67
N ALA A 138 -9.09 13.03 3.17
CA ALA A 138 -9.50 12.82 4.55
C ALA A 138 -8.40 13.16 5.56
N ALA A 139 -7.13 13.11 5.14
CA ALA A 139 -5.98 13.39 6.01
C ALA A 139 -5.70 14.88 6.21
N ASN A 140 -6.28 15.72 5.36
CA ASN A 140 -6.06 17.17 5.43
C ASN A 140 -6.98 17.87 6.40
#